data_7ff43e325a0ad82f9fbe2bfefc09eb75
#
_entry.id   7ff43e325a0ad82f9fbe2bfefc09eb75
#
_cell.length_a   1.000
_cell.length_b   1.000
_cell.length_c   1.000
_cell.angle_alpha   90.00
_cell.angle_beta   90.00
_cell.angle_gamma   90.00
#
_symmetry.space_group_name_H-M   'P 1'
#
loop_
_entity.id
_entity.type
_entity.pdbx_description
1 polymer ?
#
loop_
_entity_poly.entity_id
_entity_poly.type
_entity_poly.pdbx_seq_one_letter_code
_entity_poly.pdbx_strand_id
1 'polypeptide(L)'
;MDINYLLNSGFMVQDEKILLVFDDYEDPAGIVDAAYDKGDFDRLYIFATHAHFDHFSTHVRSYAQKVTRYIFSSDIKHTKRVKVFPTSKITYMKRYSEWEDDAIKVWAYDSTDVGVCFRVELPSGKKVFHAGDFNWWHWEDDTPENIDLAEKAFKRQVKRLKGMEADVAFFPVDGRMGDSQEKGAIDFVARAEVKCLVAMHRVGYPIWTPSRDFLAIRRIPTWSPLKPGEHRTFDGVKFSED
;
A
#
# COMPACT_ATOMS: atom_id res chain seq x y z
N MET A 1 -12.55 7.55 -6.32
CA MET A 1 -11.10 7.31 -6.42
C MET A 1 -10.86 6.29 -7.51
N ASP A 2 -9.98 6.63 -8.44
CA ASP A 2 -9.55 5.71 -9.49
C ASP A 2 -8.29 4.99 -9.03
N ILE A 3 -8.28 3.68 -9.13
CA ILE A 3 -7.23 2.83 -8.60
C ILE A 3 -6.70 1.96 -9.73
N ASN A 4 -5.40 2.03 -9.97
CA ASN A 4 -4.71 1.24 -10.97
C ASN A 4 -3.68 0.33 -10.31
N TYR A 5 -3.67 -0.93 -10.70
CA TYR A 5 -2.66 -1.88 -10.27
C TYR A 5 -1.43 -1.81 -11.17
N LEU A 6 -0.26 -1.64 -10.57
CA LEU A 6 1.00 -1.59 -11.29
C LEU A 6 1.64 -2.98 -11.33
N LEU A 7 2.17 -3.44 -10.21
CA LEU A 7 2.70 -4.80 -10.02
C LEU A 7 2.99 -5.04 -8.53
N ASN A 8 2.79 -6.28 -8.04
CA ASN A 8 3.05 -6.72 -6.66
C ASN A 8 2.31 -5.86 -5.61
N SER A 9 3.01 -4.96 -4.94
CA SER A 9 2.43 -3.99 -3.99
C SER A 9 2.29 -2.58 -4.60
N GLY A 10 2.58 -2.42 -5.90
CA GLY A 10 2.52 -1.15 -6.61
C GLY A 10 1.11 -0.76 -7.02
N PHE A 11 0.69 0.44 -6.62
CA PHE A 11 -0.62 1.00 -6.98
C PHE A 11 -0.53 2.50 -7.27
N MET A 12 -1.32 2.94 -8.25
CA MET A 12 -1.58 4.35 -8.49
C MET A 12 -3.03 4.66 -8.11
N VAL A 13 -3.23 5.70 -7.31
CA VAL A 13 -4.55 6.19 -6.89
C VAL A 13 -4.71 7.63 -7.34
N GLN A 14 -5.78 7.93 -8.05
CA GLN A 14 -6.16 9.29 -8.40
C GLN A 14 -7.46 9.68 -7.72
N ASP A 15 -7.45 10.80 -7.03
CA ASP A 15 -8.65 11.43 -6.49
C ASP A 15 -8.64 12.91 -6.88
N GLU A 16 -9.60 13.29 -7.73
CA GLU A 16 -9.63 14.61 -8.36
C GLU A 16 -8.30 14.94 -9.07
N LYS A 17 -7.56 15.94 -8.62
CA LYS A 17 -6.29 16.40 -9.16
C LYS A 17 -5.07 15.96 -8.34
N ILE A 18 -5.25 15.00 -7.45
CA ILE A 18 -4.16 14.44 -6.65
C ILE A 18 -3.86 13.02 -7.10
N LEU A 19 -2.61 12.76 -7.42
CA LEU A 19 -2.09 11.47 -7.82
C LEU A 19 -1.15 10.93 -6.74
N LEU A 20 -1.47 9.75 -6.21
CA LEU A 20 -0.67 9.00 -5.26
C LEU A 20 -0.13 7.76 -5.95
N VAL A 21 1.17 7.53 -5.86
CA VAL A 21 1.83 6.33 -6.40
C VAL A 21 2.53 5.63 -5.26
N PHE A 22 2.18 4.38 -4.98
CA PHE A 22 2.74 3.58 -3.90
C PHE A 22 3.57 2.43 -4.46
N ASP A 23 4.75 2.23 -3.87
CA ASP A 23 5.64 1.08 -4.10
C ASP A 23 5.81 0.69 -5.58
N ASP A 24 5.95 1.71 -6.42
CA ASP A 24 6.18 1.54 -7.85
C ASP A 24 7.64 1.15 -8.10
N TYR A 25 7.91 -0.15 -8.05
CA TYR A 25 9.23 -0.67 -8.39
C TYR A 25 9.33 -1.02 -9.87
N GLU A 26 8.21 -1.33 -10.50
CA GLU A 26 8.06 -1.64 -11.91
C GLU A 26 6.61 -1.39 -12.35
N ASP A 27 6.43 -0.70 -13.49
CA ASP A 27 5.14 -0.46 -14.12
C ASP A 27 5.13 -1.00 -15.56
N PRO A 28 4.97 -2.32 -15.75
CA PRO A 28 5.07 -2.92 -17.08
C PRO A 28 3.92 -2.53 -18.02
N ALA A 29 2.84 -1.96 -17.50
CA ALA A 29 1.72 -1.44 -18.28
C ALA A 29 1.86 0.05 -18.64
N GLY A 30 2.87 0.76 -18.09
CA GLY A 30 3.13 2.17 -18.36
C GLY A 30 2.03 3.11 -17.85
N ILE A 31 1.34 2.73 -16.78
CA ILE A 31 0.19 3.47 -16.24
C ILE A 31 0.61 4.80 -15.66
N VAL A 32 1.70 4.81 -14.87
CA VAL A 32 2.22 6.03 -14.25
C VAL A 32 2.83 6.94 -15.30
N ASP A 33 3.55 6.40 -16.29
CA ASP A 33 4.09 7.15 -17.42
C ASP A 33 2.97 7.85 -18.20
N ALA A 34 1.90 7.13 -18.53
CA ALA A 34 0.75 7.68 -19.25
C ALA A 34 0.03 8.79 -18.46
N ALA A 35 -0.17 8.60 -17.14
CA ALA A 35 -0.75 9.62 -16.28
C ALA A 35 0.16 10.86 -16.16
N TYR A 36 1.46 10.64 -16.02
CA TYR A 36 2.46 11.70 -15.93
C TYR A 36 2.51 12.54 -17.22
N ASP A 37 2.49 11.90 -18.38
CA ASP A 37 2.52 12.57 -19.69
C ASP A 37 1.23 13.36 -19.94
N LYS A 38 0.08 12.77 -19.65
CA LYS A 38 -1.22 13.45 -19.71
C LYS A 38 -1.25 14.68 -18.82
N GLY A 39 -0.66 14.61 -17.62
CA GLY A 39 -0.52 15.74 -16.70
C GLY A 39 -1.85 16.25 -16.13
N ASP A 40 -2.86 15.39 -16.02
CA ASP A 40 -4.18 15.75 -15.48
C ASP A 40 -4.21 15.64 -13.94
N PHE A 41 -3.22 16.28 -13.31
CA PHE A 41 -3.09 16.37 -11.85
C PHE A 41 -2.38 17.67 -11.46
N ASP A 42 -2.70 18.18 -10.27
CA ASP A 42 -2.03 19.34 -9.68
C ASP A 42 -0.91 18.94 -8.72
N ARG A 43 -1.03 17.77 -8.11
CA ARG A 43 -0.09 17.22 -7.13
C ARG A 43 0.20 15.75 -7.44
N LEU A 44 1.48 15.37 -7.39
CA LEU A 44 1.97 14.00 -7.53
C LEU A 44 2.82 13.65 -6.30
N TYR A 45 2.42 12.62 -5.57
CA TYR A 45 3.14 12.07 -4.43
C TYR A 45 3.56 10.63 -4.72
N ILE A 46 4.83 10.34 -4.49
CA ILE A 46 5.38 9.00 -4.69
C ILE A 46 5.86 8.46 -3.35
N PHE A 47 5.30 7.33 -2.96
CA PHE A 47 5.56 6.64 -1.70
C PHE A 47 6.41 5.40 -1.93
N ALA A 48 7.33 5.12 -1.00
CA ALA A 48 7.96 3.82 -0.89
C ALA A 48 7.99 3.40 0.58
N THR A 49 7.35 2.26 0.86
CA THR A 49 7.14 1.76 2.22
C THR A 49 8.42 1.25 2.86
N HIS A 50 9.35 0.72 2.06
CA HIS A 50 10.65 0.24 2.54
C HIS A 50 11.65 0.04 1.39
N ALA A 51 12.88 -0.37 1.75
CA ALA A 51 14.00 -0.42 0.81
C ALA A 51 14.12 -1.71 0.00
N HIS A 52 13.24 -2.69 0.11
CA HIS A 52 13.33 -3.89 -0.72
C HIS A 52 13.17 -3.56 -2.20
N PHE A 53 13.67 -4.44 -3.09
CA PHE A 53 13.76 -4.15 -4.51
C PHE A 53 12.39 -4.09 -5.19
N ASP A 54 11.41 -4.78 -4.66
CA ASP A 54 10.04 -4.88 -5.16
C ASP A 54 9.08 -3.83 -4.56
N HIS A 55 9.63 -2.84 -3.82
CA HIS A 55 8.91 -1.68 -3.28
C HIS A 55 9.59 -0.36 -3.60
N PHE A 56 10.92 -0.35 -3.78
CA PHE A 56 11.67 0.87 -4.05
C PHE A 56 12.61 0.71 -5.24
N SER A 57 12.34 1.44 -6.30
CA SER A 57 13.16 1.50 -7.52
C SER A 57 13.58 2.93 -7.85
N THR A 58 14.68 3.04 -8.57
CA THR A 58 15.18 4.35 -9.03
C THR A 58 14.46 4.86 -10.26
N HIS A 59 13.63 4.06 -10.94
CA HIS A 59 12.93 4.49 -12.14
C HIS A 59 11.96 5.64 -11.85
N VAL A 60 11.32 5.66 -10.67
CA VAL A 60 10.40 6.74 -10.27
C VAL A 60 11.07 8.13 -10.16
N ARG A 61 12.41 8.19 -10.24
CA ARG A 61 13.14 9.45 -10.38
C ARG A 61 12.81 10.15 -11.70
N SER A 62 12.42 9.44 -12.75
CA SER A 62 12.01 10.02 -14.03
C SER A 62 10.90 11.07 -13.86
N TYR A 63 10.06 10.92 -12.84
CA TYR A 63 8.96 11.83 -12.53
C TYR A 63 9.38 13.09 -11.74
N ALA A 64 10.68 13.27 -11.45
CA ALA A 64 11.17 14.33 -10.56
C ALA A 64 10.79 15.75 -10.98
N GLN A 65 10.51 16.01 -12.26
CA GLN A 65 10.12 17.33 -12.75
C GLN A 65 8.76 17.75 -12.19
N LYS A 66 7.73 16.88 -12.28
CA LYS A 66 6.35 17.16 -11.84
C LYS A 66 6.02 16.64 -10.43
N VAL A 67 6.88 15.77 -9.82
CA VAL A 67 6.61 15.28 -8.49
C VAL A 67 6.59 16.42 -7.47
N THR A 68 5.55 16.44 -6.64
CA THR A 68 5.42 17.36 -5.51
C THR A 68 6.33 16.91 -4.38
N ARG A 69 6.24 15.64 -3.98
CA ARG A 69 7.05 15.06 -2.90
C ARG A 69 7.25 13.56 -3.09
N TYR A 70 8.46 13.09 -2.84
CA TYR A 70 8.77 11.70 -2.55
C TYR A 70 8.64 11.49 -1.05
N ILE A 71 7.81 10.56 -0.63
CA ILE A 71 7.57 10.24 0.78
C ILE A 71 8.05 8.82 1.01
N PHE A 72 9.24 8.69 1.56
CA PHE A 72 9.93 7.43 1.71
C PHE A 72 10.05 7.03 3.17
N SER A 73 9.99 5.74 3.43
CA SER A 73 10.38 5.21 4.74
C SER A 73 11.84 5.54 5.06
N SER A 74 12.14 5.75 6.33
CA SER A 74 13.47 6.20 6.78
C SER A 74 14.60 5.20 6.55
N ASP A 75 14.33 3.92 6.37
CA ASP A 75 15.32 2.90 6.03
C ASP A 75 15.90 3.12 4.62
N ILE A 76 15.12 3.65 3.68
CA ILE A 76 15.55 3.99 2.32
C ILE A 76 16.70 5.02 2.33
N LYS A 77 16.73 5.92 3.33
CA LYS A 77 17.76 6.95 3.47
C LYS A 77 19.19 6.39 3.44
N HIS A 78 19.36 5.16 3.90
CA HIS A 78 20.67 4.51 4.02
C HIS A 78 21.07 3.71 2.78
N THR A 79 20.22 3.65 1.76
CA THR A 79 20.50 2.94 0.50
C THR A 79 21.34 3.79 -0.45
N LYS A 80 22.09 3.11 -1.35
CA LYS A 80 22.77 3.82 -2.44
C LYS A 80 21.78 4.35 -3.49
N ARG A 81 20.65 3.67 -3.65
CA ARG A 81 19.63 3.98 -4.67
C ARG A 81 18.99 5.35 -4.46
N VAL A 82 18.83 5.82 -3.24
CA VAL A 82 18.19 7.10 -2.96
C VAL A 82 19.02 8.33 -3.39
N LYS A 83 20.33 8.14 -3.60
CA LYS A 83 21.27 9.25 -3.94
C LYS A 83 21.00 9.91 -5.28
N VAL A 84 20.25 9.27 -6.17
CA VAL A 84 19.91 9.84 -7.49
C VAL A 84 18.71 10.79 -7.43
N PHE A 85 17.97 10.82 -6.34
CA PHE A 85 16.78 11.66 -6.17
C PHE A 85 17.13 13.07 -5.70
N PRO A 86 16.34 14.09 -6.09
CA PRO A 86 16.51 15.46 -5.62
C PRO A 86 16.19 15.53 -4.11
N THR A 87 17.19 15.74 -3.29
CA THR A 87 17.08 15.73 -1.81
C THR A 87 16.04 16.72 -1.27
N SER A 88 15.87 17.87 -1.95
CA SER A 88 14.87 18.89 -1.58
C SER A 88 13.42 18.42 -1.74
N LYS A 89 13.19 17.37 -2.53
CA LYS A 89 11.85 16.79 -2.77
C LYS A 89 11.57 15.54 -1.94
N ILE A 90 12.49 15.09 -1.08
CA ILE A 90 12.30 13.88 -0.27
C ILE A 90 11.87 14.23 1.15
N THR A 91 10.85 13.53 1.63
CA THR A 91 10.50 13.43 3.03
C THR A 91 10.74 11.99 3.50
N TYR A 92 11.51 11.81 4.56
CA TYR A 92 11.71 10.50 5.19
C TYR A 92 10.81 10.37 6.40
N MET A 93 9.97 9.34 6.41
CA MET A 93 9.06 9.06 7.52
C MET A 93 9.55 7.88 8.36
N LYS A 94 9.49 8.06 9.66
CA LYS A 94 9.73 7.00 10.66
C LYS A 94 8.39 6.45 11.12
N ARG A 95 8.40 5.24 11.66
CA ARG A 95 7.21 4.69 12.33
C ARG A 95 6.64 5.68 13.35
N TYR A 96 5.32 5.85 13.34
CA TYR A 96 4.54 6.74 14.18
C TYR A 96 4.83 8.23 13.99
N SER A 97 5.41 8.63 12.86
CA SER A 97 5.52 10.03 12.48
C SER A 97 4.36 10.47 11.60
N GLU A 98 4.14 11.77 11.57
CA GLU A 98 3.17 12.44 10.71
C GLU A 98 3.89 13.46 9.84
N TRP A 99 3.34 13.71 8.67
CA TRP A 99 3.77 14.77 7.76
C TRP A 99 2.54 15.31 7.01
N GLU A 100 2.52 16.61 6.75
CA GLU A 100 1.46 17.25 5.99
C GLU A 100 2.01 18.40 5.14
N ASP A 101 1.29 18.73 4.09
CA ASP A 101 1.42 19.97 3.33
C ASP A 101 0.03 20.60 3.13
N ASP A 102 -0.09 21.50 2.15
CA ASP A 102 -1.36 22.18 1.84
C ASP A 102 -2.42 21.27 1.18
N ALA A 103 -2.05 20.05 0.79
CA ALA A 103 -2.92 19.15 0.05
C ALA A 103 -3.20 17.81 0.75
N ILE A 104 -2.21 17.20 1.39
CA ILE A 104 -2.41 15.87 2.01
C ILE A 104 -1.85 15.82 3.42
N LYS A 105 -2.39 14.91 4.23
CA LYS A 105 -1.81 14.52 5.51
C LYS A 105 -1.47 13.04 5.51
N VAL A 106 -0.29 12.72 6.02
CA VAL A 106 0.29 11.37 5.99
C VAL A 106 0.67 10.93 7.39
N TRP A 107 0.25 9.71 7.75
CA TRP A 107 0.68 9.01 8.96
C TRP A 107 1.47 7.78 8.58
N ALA A 108 2.58 7.54 9.26
CA ALA A 108 3.36 6.33 9.14
C ALA A 108 3.14 5.42 10.36
N TYR A 109 2.78 4.17 10.11
CA TYR A 109 2.66 3.13 11.14
C TYR A 109 3.82 2.14 11.02
N ASP A 110 4.08 1.39 12.08
CA ASP A 110 5.13 0.36 12.09
C ASP A 110 4.71 -0.86 11.26
N SER A 111 5.67 -1.52 10.65
CA SER A 111 5.47 -2.76 9.87
C SER A 111 5.89 -3.99 10.69
N THR A 112 5.61 -5.18 10.17
CA THR A 112 6.12 -6.48 10.66
C THR A 112 7.33 -6.96 9.88
N ASP A 113 7.64 -6.28 8.80
CA ASP A 113 8.92 -6.32 8.09
C ASP A 113 9.66 -5.00 8.31
N VAL A 114 10.58 -4.61 7.45
CA VAL A 114 11.24 -3.29 7.49
C VAL A 114 10.28 -2.19 7.01
N GLY A 115 10.60 -0.95 7.36
CA GLY A 115 9.89 0.22 6.86
C GLY A 115 8.62 0.59 7.62
N VAL A 116 7.62 1.07 6.90
CA VAL A 116 6.38 1.63 7.46
C VAL A 116 5.18 1.32 6.56
N CYS A 117 3.97 1.35 7.17
CA CYS A 117 2.72 1.50 6.43
C CYS A 117 2.38 2.99 6.32
N PHE A 118 1.70 3.38 5.26
CA PHE A 118 1.23 4.76 5.09
C PHE A 118 -0.29 4.84 5.16
N ARG A 119 -0.82 5.84 5.88
CA ARG A 119 -2.20 6.30 5.74
C ARG A 119 -2.15 7.74 5.23
N VAL A 120 -2.87 7.99 4.15
CA VAL A 120 -2.94 9.31 3.50
C VAL A 120 -4.37 9.82 3.58
N GLU A 121 -4.55 11.04 4.02
CA GLU A 121 -5.83 11.75 3.98
C GLU A 121 -5.76 12.83 2.90
N LEU A 122 -6.76 12.81 2.02
CA LEU A 122 -6.90 13.68 0.86
C LEU A 122 -7.81 14.87 1.19
N PRO A 123 -7.76 16.00 0.45
CA PRO A 123 -8.63 17.16 0.67
C PRO A 123 -10.12 16.84 0.56
N SER A 124 -10.48 15.83 -0.22
CA SER A 124 -11.85 15.32 -0.31
C SER A 124 -12.34 14.64 0.97
N GLY A 125 -11.48 14.49 1.99
CA GLY A 125 -11.73 13.73 3.20
C GLY A 125 -11.57 12.21 3.05
N LYS A 126 -11.30 11.72 1.83
CA LYS A 126 -11.04 10.31 1.59
C LYS A 126 -9.67 9.90 2.12
N LYS A 127 -9.56 8.65 2.53
CA LYS A 127 -8.40 8.11 3.21
C LYS A 127 -7.92 6.83 2.53
N VAL A 128 -6.63 6.77 2.25
CA VAL A 128 -5.97 5.61 1.63
C VAL A 128 -4.98 5.02 2.63
N PHE A 129 -5.04 3.72 2.85
CA PHE A 129 -4.05 2.99 3.64
C PHE A 129 -3.28 2.02 2.76
N HIS A 130 -1.95 2.06 2.84
CA HIS A 130 -1.07 1.11 2.15
C HIS A 130 -0.19 0.41 3.17
N ALA A 131 -0.39 -0.88 3.31
CA ALA A 131 0.24 -1.69 4.34
C ALA A 131 1.74 -1.95 4.10
N GLY A 132 2.26 -1.78 2.85
CA GLY A 132 3.57 -2.32 2.51
C GLY A 132 3.61 -3.80 2.84
N ASP A 133 4.67 -4.25 3.51
CA ASP A 133 4.81 -5.64 3.95
C ASP A 133 4.34 -5.88 5.39
N PHE A 134 3.44 -5.05 5.86
CA PHE A 134 2.77 -5.31 7.14
C PHE A 134 1.76 -6.43 6.99
N ASN A 135 2.09 -7.62 7.52
CA ASN A 135 1.22 -8.79 7.49
C ASN A 135 1.54 -9.73 8.68
N TRP A 136 0.65 -10.69 8.92
CA TRP A 136 0.93 -11.86 9.75
C TRP A 136 1.59 -12.91 8.87
N TRP A 137 2.93 -12.86 8.76
CA TRP A 137 3.74 -13.75 7.93
C TRP A 137 3.81 -15.16 8.52
N HIS A 138 2.70 -15.89 8.44
CA HIS A 138 2.56 -17.26 8.91
C HIS A 138 2.98 -18.24 7.81
N TRP A 139 4.28 -18.47 7.67
CA TRP A 139 4.80 -19.44 6.72
C TRP A 139 4.61 -20.86 7.29
N GLU A 140 3.87 -21.73 6.59
CA GLU A 140 3.51 -23.08 7.09
C GLU A 140 4.73 -24.01 7.23
N ASP A 141 5.77 -23.77 6.42
CA ASP A 141 7.03 -24.53 6.42
C ASP A 141 8.07 -23.98 7.41
N ASP A 142 7.74 -22.93 8.18
CA ASP A 142 8.67 -22.33 9.15
C ASP A 142 8.64 -23.07 10.50
N THR A 143 9.61 -22.78 11.35
CA THR A 143 9.65 -23.38 12.69
C THR A 143 8.52 -22.87 13.58
N PRO A 144 8.03 -23.66 14.54
CA PRO A 144 6.99 -23.20 15.49
C PRO A 144 7.38 -21.90 16.22
N GLU A 145 8.67 -21.71 16.51
CA GLU A 145 9.20 -20.51 17.17
C GLU A 145 9.08 -19.28 16.28
N ASN A 146 9.40 -19.39 14.98
CA ASN A 146 9.30 -18.30 14.03
C ASN A 146 7.83 -17.95 13.75
N ILE A 147 6.96 -18.96 13.64
CA ILE A 147 5.50 -18.77 13.50
C ILE A 147 4.94 -17.98 14.69
N ASP A 148 5.31 -18.34 15.91
CA ASP A 148 4.90 -17.66 17.14
C ASP A 148 5.44 -16.22 17.20
N LEU A 149 6.69 -16.01 16.79
CA LEU A 149 7.28 -14.66 16.71
C LEU A 149 6.56 -13.78 15.68
N ALA A 150 6.25 -14.30 14.50
CA ALA A 150 5.50 -13.59 13.47
C ALA A 150 4.10 -13.20 13.96
N GLU A 151 3.40 -14.13 14.64
CA GLU A 151 2.10 -13.84 15.25
C GLU A 151 2.20 -12.73 16.29
N LYS A 152 3.12 -12.83 17.24
CA LYS A 152 3.31 -11.83 18.31
C LYS A 152 3.65 -10.46 17.75
N ALA A 153 4.53 -10.42 16.74
CA ALA A 153 4.90 -9.17 16.07
C ALA A 153 3.68 -8.52 15.42
N PHE A 154 2.92 -9.29 14.63
CA PHE A 154 1.73 -8.80 13.96
C PHE A 154 0.65 -8.35 14.96
N LYS A 155 0.30 -9.21 15.94
CA LYS A 155 -0.72 -8.91 16.96
C LYS A 155 -0.39 -7.66 17.77
N ARG A 156 0.89 -7.37 18.00
CA ARG A 156 1.32 -6.14 18.68
C ARG A 156 1.05 -4.90 17.84
N GLN A 157 1.34 -4.96 16.54
CA GLN A 157 1.22 -3.79 15.67
C GLN A 157 -0.23 -3.58 15.20
N VAL A 158 -0.96 -4.63 14.83
CA VAL A 158 -2.35 -4.50 14.38
C VAL A 158 -3.26 -3.89 15.45
N LYS A 159 -2.97 -4.08 16.74
CA LYS A 159 -3.69 -3.41 17.84
C LYS A 159 -3.61 -1.90 17.78
N ARG A 160 -2.53 -1.33 17.23
CA ARG A 160 -2.34 0.12 17.08
C ARG A 160 -3.15 0.70 15.92
N LEU A 161 -3.67 -0.16 15.03
CA LEU A 161 -4.57 0.21 13.95
C LEU A 161 -6.05 0.15 14.36
N LYS A 162 -6.34 -0.10 15.66
CA LYS A 162 -7.73 -0.12 16.14
C LYS A 162 -8.39 1.24 15.92
N GLY A 163 -9.50 1.25 15.17
CA GLY A 163 -10.24 2.45 14.81
C GLY A 163 -9.55 3.34 13.76
N MET A 164 -8.45 2.87 13.16
CA MET A 164 -7.87 3.55 12.00
C MET A 164 -8.85 3.45 10.83
N GLU A 165 -9.18 4.59 10.23
CA GLU A 165 -10.12 4.70 9.13
C GLU A 165 -9.39 4.76 7.78
N ALA A 166 -9.91 4.02 6.80
CA ALA A 166 -9.51 4.16 5.40
C ALA A 166 -10.70 3.87 4.46
N ASP A 167 -10.84 4.63 3.39
CA ASP A 167 -11.80 4.33 2.33
C ASP A 167 -11.28 3.16 1.49
N VAL A 168 -10.00 3.14 1.18
CA VAL A 168 -9.32 2.06 0.46
C VAL A 168 -8.11 1.59 1.27
N ALA A 169 -8.03 0.30 1.54
CA ALA A 169 -6.87 -0.33 2.16
C ALA A 169 -6.21 -1.34 1.22
N PHE A 170 -4.95 -1.13 0.90
CA PHE A 170 -4.09 -2.10 0.22
C PHE A 170 -3.40 -2.96 1.28
N PHE A 171 -3.63 -4.27 1.22
CA PHE A 171 -3.15 -5.19 2.25
C PHE A 171 -2.62 -6.50 1.64
N PRO A 172 -1.46 -7.03 2.13
CA PRO A 172 -0.90 -8.27 1.62
C PRO A 172 -1.83 -9.48 1.85
N VAL A 173 -2.12 -10.20 0.77
CA VAL A 173 -2.76 -11.53 0.81
C VAL A 173 -1.94 -12.45 -0.09
N ASP A 174 -0.89 -13.03 0.46
CA ASP A 174 0.14 -13.74 -0.29
C ASP A 174 -0.17 -15.23 -0.39
N GLY A 175 -0.44 -15.69 -1.60
CA GLY A 175 -0.78 -17.10 -1.86
C GLY A 175 0.32 -18.10 -1.54
N ARG A 176 1.57 -17.66 -1.35
CA ARG A 176 2.67 -18.51 -0.88
C ARG A 176 2.47 -19.03 0.55
N MET A 177 1.64 -18.34 1.34
CA MET A 177 1.31 -18.76 2.70
C MET A 177 0.21 -19.86 2.78
N GLY A 178 -0.22 -20.41 1.63
CA GLY A 178 -1.22 -21.46 1.60
C GLY A 178 -2.52 -21.09 2.32
N ASP A 179 -3.00 -21.97 3.19
CA ASP A 179 -4.25 -21.74 3.97
C ASP A 179 -4.13 -20.58 4.96
N SER A 180 -2.92 -20.12 5.24
CA SER A 180 -2.65 -19.03 6.18
C SER A 180 -2.67 -17.63 5.53
N GLN A 181 -2.83 -17.52 4.20
CA GLN A 181 -2.71 -16.26 3.44
C GLN A 181 -3.64 -15.13 3.92
N GLU A 182 -4.79 -15.47 4.49
CA GLU A 182 -5.84 -14.53 4.87
C GLU A 182 -5.82 -14.11 6.34
N LYS A 183 -5.02 -14.78 7.19
CA LYS A 183 -4.96 -14.54 8.64
C LYS A 183 -4.72 -13.08 9.00
N GLY A 184 -3.75 -12.45 8.34
CA GLY A 184 -3.43 -11.03 8.55
C GLY A 184 -4.57 -10.11 8.15
N ALA A 185 -5.16 -10.34 6.98
CA ALA A 185 -6.26 -9.53 6.46
C ALA A 185 -7.51 -9.62 7.36
N ILE A 186 -7.87 -10.81 7.83
CA ILE A 186 -8.99 -11.03 8.78
C ILE A 186 -8.78 -10.20 10.05
N ASP A 187 -7.61 -10.31 10.67
CA ASP A 187 -7.32 -9.62 11.93
C ASP A 187 -7.21 -8.09 11.74
N PHE A 188 -6.73 -7.64 10.58
CA PHE A 188 -6.69 -6.24 10.23
C PHE A 188 -8.10 -5.64 10.10
N VAL A 189 -8.99 -6.25 9.30
CA VAL A 189 -10.36 -5.73 9.12
C VAL A 189 -11.24 -5.88 10.36
N ALA A 190 -10.86 -6.75 11.30
CA ALA A 190 -11.50 -6.84 12.61
C ALA A 190 -11.22 -5.63 13.50
N ARG A 191 -10.16 -4.85 13.22
CA ARG A 191 -9.70 -3.74 14.07
C ARG A 191 -9.77 -2.38 13.40
N ALA A 192 -9.43 -2.31 12.12
CA ALA A 192 -9.45 -1.09 11.34
C ALA A 192 -10.83 -0.86 10.71
N GLU A 193 -11.24 0.41 10.60
CA GLU A 193 -12.49 0.81 9.97
C GLU A 193 -12.23 1.10 8.48
N VAL A 194 -12.21 0.03 7.66
CA VAL A 194 -11.95 0.14 6.23
C VAL A 194 -13.23 -0.09 5.42
N LYS A 195 -13.43 0.70 4.34
CA LYS A 195 -14.62 0.56 3.48
C LYS A 195 -14.42 -0.45 2.37
N CYS A 196 -13.19 -0.63 1.88
CA CYS A 196 -12.86 -1.72 0.96
C CYS A 196 -11.42 -2.20 1.16
N LEU A 197 -11.12 -3.42 0.71
CA LEU A 197 -9.78 -4.00 0.76
C LEU A 197 -9.33 -4.43 -0.62
N VAL A 198 -8.14 -3.99 -1.01
CA VAL A 198 -7.44 -4.39 -2.23
C VAL A 198 -6.28 -5.31 -1.85
N ALA A 199 -6.32 -6.54 -2.34
CA ALA A 199 -5.27 -7.51 -2.08
C ALA A 199 -4.02 -7.18 -2.91
N MET A 200 -2.85 -7.25 -2.29
CA MET A 200 -1.56 -7.04 -2.91
C MET A 200 -0.53 -8.10 -2.51
N HIS A 201 0.72 -7.97 -2.98
CA HIS A 201 1.85 -8.86 -2.66
C HIS A 201 1.63 -10.31 -3.08
N ARG A 202 1.14 -10.55 -4.31
CA ARG A 202 0.68 -11.87 -4.73
C ARG A 202 1.02 -12.26 -6.17
N VAL A 203 2.10 -11.75 -6.72
CA VAL A 203 2.52 -12.03 -8.11
C VAL A 203 2.61 -13.53 -8.39
N GLY A 204 1.91 -13.97 -9.45
CA GLY A 204 1.95 -15.37 -9.92
C GLY A 204 1.02 -16.33 -9.19
N TYR A 205 0.21 -15.86 -8.23
CA TYR A 205 -0.74 -16.70 -7.50
C TYR A 205 -2.20 -16.47 -7.94
N PRO A 206 -3.09 -17.45 -7.69
CA PRO A 206 -4.50 -17.31 -8.01
C PRO A 206 -5.14 -16.07 -7.40
N ILE A 207 -6.20 -15.58 -8.01
CA ILE A 207 -7.00 -14.48 -7.46
C ILE A 207 -7.53 -14.90 -6.09
N TRP A 208 -7.25 -14.06 -5.08
CA TRP A 208 -7.83 -14.24 -3.77
C TRP A 208 -9.32 -13.92 -3.78
N THR A 209 -10.09 -14.80 -3.20
CA THR A 209 -11.52 -14.60 -2.92
C THR A 209 -11.73 -14.70 -1.41
N PRO A 210 -12.38 -13.71 -0.77
CA PRO A 210 -12.60 -13.73 0.67
C PRO A 210 -13.28 -15.01 1.14
N SER A 211 -12.73 -15.62 2.18
CA SER A 211 -13.31 -16.80 2.82
C SER A 211 -14.61 -16.46 3.59
N ARG A 212 -15.30 -17.50 4.03
CA ARG A 212 -16.45 -17.33 4.93
C ARG A 212 -16.06 -16.66 6.25
N ASP A 213 -14.83 -16.90 6.73
CA ASP A 213 -14.32 -16.33 7.98
C ASP A 213 -14.06 -14.85 7.84
N PHE A 214 -13.45 -14.43 6.72
CA PHE A 214 -13.30 -13.00 6.40
C PHE A 214 -14.67 -12.30 6.34
N LEU A 215 -15.62 -12.86 5.59
CA LEU A 215 -16.97 -12.29 5.41
C LEU A 215 -17.80 -12.30 6.69
N ALA A 216 -17.52 -13.21 7.64
CA ALA A 216 -18.16 -13.23 8.95
C ALA A 216 -17.66 -12.07 9.84
N ILE A 217 -16.39 -11.66 9.69
CA ILE A 217 -15.82 -10.51 10.41
C ILE A 217 -16.27 -9.19 9.79
N ARG A 218 -16.12 -9.06 8.46
CA ARG A 218 -16.49 -7.82 7.77
C ARG A 218 -16.94 -8.08 6.32
N ARG A 219 -18.11 -7.58 5.98
CA ARG A 219 -18.63 -7.62 4.61
C ARG A 219 -18.35 -6.29 3.93
N ILE A 220 -17.20 -6.19 3.30
CA ILE A 220 -16.77 -5.03 2.51
C ILE A 220 -16.42 -5.46 1.09
N PRO A 221 -16.51 -4.55 0.12
CA PRO A 221 -15.99 -4.79 -1.22
C PRO A 221 -14.51 -5.17 -1.17
N THR A 222 -14.13 -6.17 -1.95
CA THR A 222 -12.73 -6.58 -2.11
C THR A 222 -12.36 -6.61 -3.58
N TRP A 223 -11.11 -6.30 -3.86
CA TRP A 223 -10.53 -6.44 -5.19
C TRP A 223 -9.17 -7.12 -5.11
N SER A 224 -8.95 -8.05 -5.99
CA SER A 224 -7.72 -8.82 -6.08
C SER A 224 -7.21 -8.74 -7.51
N PRO A 225 -6.45 -7.68 -7.90
CA PRO A 225 -5.95 -7.52 -9.26
C PRO A 225 -4.99 -8.65 -9.63
N LEU A 226 -4.98 -9.04 -10.88
CA LEU A 226 -4.13 -10.11 -11.41
C LEU A 226 -3.06 -9.59 -12.36
N LYS A 227 -3.43 -8.66 -13.24
CA LYS A 227 -2.55 -8.19 -14.31
C LYS A 227 -2.24 -6.70 -14.14
N PRO A 228 -0.97 -6.29 -14.32
CA PRO A 228 -0.63 -4.88 -14.41
C PRO A 228 -1.53 -4.14 -15.39
N GLY A 229 -1.96 -2.93 -15.01
CA GLY A 229 -2.88 -2.12 -15.79
C GLY A 229 -4.36 -2.35 -15.49
N GLU A 230 -4.72 -3.34 -14.68
CA GLU A 230 -6.10 -3.45 -14.20
C GLU A 230 -6.50 -2.20 -13.40
N HIS A 231 -7.71 -1.76 -13.62
CA HIS A 231 -8.26 -0.53 -13.05
C HIS A 231 -9.63 -0.77 -12.42
N ARG A 232 -9.90 -0.07 -11.32
CA ARG A 232 -11.22 0.02 -10.68
C ARG A 232 -11.46 1.42 -10.15
N THR A 233 -12.69 1.90 -10.24
CA THR A 233 -13.13 3.09 -9.52
C THR A 233 -13.86 2.67 -8.26
N PHE A 234 -13.48 3.23 -7.11
CA PHE A 234 -14.19 3.07 -5.85
C PHE A 234 -15.00 4.34 -5.54
N ASP A 235 -16.32 4.21 -5.47
CA ASP A 235 -17.25 5.32 -5.25
C ASP A 235 -17.49 5.66 -3.76
N GLY A 236 -16.91 4.87 -2.86
CA GLY A 236 -17.10 4.96 -1.41
C GLY A 236 -17.96 3.83 -0.83
N VAL A 237 -18.60 3.05 -1.71
CA VAL A 237 -19.47 1.93 -1.35
C VAL A 237 -19.09 0.65 -2.07
N LYS A 238 -18.76 0.73 -3.36
CA LYS A 238 -18.41 -0.41 -4.21
C LYS A 238 -17.37 -0.04 -5.27
N PHE A 239 -16.75 -1.07 -5.83
CA PHE A 239 -15.95 -0.91 -7.05
C PHE A 239 -16.85 -0.85 -8.29
N SER A 240 -16.40 -0.11 -9.33
CA SER A 240 -17.01 -0.17 -10.66
C SER A 240 -16.97 -1.61 -11.18
N GLU A 241 -17.99 -1.97 -11.93
CA GLU A 241 -17.94 -3.11 -12.83
C GLU A 241 -17.24 -2.63 -14.12
N ASP A 242 -16.20 -3.36 -14.58
CA ASP A 242 -15.55 -3.08 -15.87
C ASP A 242 -16.39 -3.60 -17.02
#